data_14137d13b63e76fa9580e0e804f914d7
#
_entry.id   14137d13b63e76fa9580e0e804f914d7
#
_cell.length_a   1.000
_cell.length_b   1.000
_cell.length_c   1.000
_cell.angle_alpha   90.00
_cell.angle_beta   90.00
_cell.angle_gamma   90.00
#
_symmetry.space_group_name_H-M   'P 1'
#
loop_
_entity.id
_entity.type
_entity.pdbx_description
1 polymer ?
#
loop_
_entity_poly.entity_id
_entity_poly.type
_entity_poly.pdbx_seq_one_letter_code
_entity_poly.pdbx_strand_id
1 'polypeptide(L)'
;MAENNTTPAAGGSTGRHSHKKHGFTGQIGFVMAAAGSAVGVGNLWRFPYLAAKDGGGLFILIYLILTFTFGFTLLTSDIAIGRKTGKNSIKAYTAMSPKWSFLGILTFLVPVLIMTYYAVIGGWITRYIVVYLTGQNQLAAADSFFTDFITSPSQSTLYAVIFMLLTAWIVFNGVEKGIEQCSKILMPVMLVMIVAIAIFALTLTHTDDAGVTRTGLQGLAVYLTPNFEGLTIKRFLQILLDAMSQIFFSLSVSMGIMITYGSYIKKDVDINASIHQIELFDTGVALLAGMMIIPSIFVFEGVEGMKAGPSLMFISLPKVFASMPSLGRFVGLAFFIMAAFAALTSCVSVLETITANCMEIFHTKRKPTTITLTLVYTIASVVIALGYSKFYIELPLPNGSIGQLLDLMDYISNSFMMPFISMLSAILIGWVVGPDWIVEEVEYGGRKFGLKGLYRVMIKYIVPVIMFILFLTSAGILNI
;
A
#
# COMPACT_ATOMS: atom_id res chain seq x y z
N MET A 1 -77.60 28.88 6.98
CA MET A 1 -77.59 27.44 7.35
C MET A 1 -77.08 26.69 6.16
N ALA A 2 -75.86 26.21 6.22
CA ALA A 2 -75.30 25.04 5.62
C ALA A 2 -73.78 25.22 5.68
N GLU A 3 -73.18 24.48 6.59
CA GLU A 3 -71.75 24.36 6.77
C GLU A 3 -71.19 23.56 5.60
N ASN A 4 -70.16 24.06 4.95
CA ASN A 4 -69.32 23.33 3.99
C ASN A 4 -68.02 22.91 4.68
N ASN A 5 -67.99 21.64 5.13
CA ASN A 5 -66.78 20.96 5.54
C ASN A 5 -65.95 20.54 4.30
N THR A 6 -64.84 21.20 4.05
CA THR A 6 -63.83 20.70 3.10
C THR A 6 -62.63 20.20 3.85
N THR A 7 -62.48 18.87 3.86
CA THR A 7 -61.32 18.12 4.35
C THR A 7 -60.09 18.37 3.40
N PRO A 8 -58.90 18.68 3.92
CA PRO A 8 -57.69 18.73 3.06
C PRO A 8 -57.20 17.32 2.78
N ALA A 9 -56.90 17.08 1.49
CA ALA A 9 -56.33 15.85 1.02
C ALA A 9 -54.91 15.61 1.60
N ALA A 10 -54.69 14.41 2.12
CA ALA A 10 -53.42 13.96 2.58
C ALA A 10 -52.41 13.89 1.43
N GLY A 11 -51.43 14.80 1.45
CA GLY A 11 -50.25 14.77 0.58
C GLY A 11 -49.37 13.56 0.93
N GLY A 12 -49.34 12.58 0.04
CA GLY A 12 -48.44 11.44 0.13
C GLY A 12 -46.98 11.89 0.10
N SER A 13 -46.29 11.82 1.22
CA SER A 13 -44.85 11.91 1.30
C SER A 13 -44.24 10.68 0.63
N THR A 14 -43.77 10.81 -0.62
CA THR A 14 -42.88 9.84 -1.24
C THR A 14 -41.58 9.81 -0.44
N GLY A 15 -41.51 8.90 0.52
CA GLY A 15 -40.31 8.62 1.26
C GLY A 15 -39.18 8.21 0.28
N ARG A 16 -38.32 9.15 -0.04
CA ARG A 16 -37.00 8.83 -0.58
C ARG A 16 -36.33 7.93 0.47
N HIS A 17 -36.30 6.61 0.24
CA HIS A 17 -35.43 5.72 0.93
C HIS A 17 -33.99 6.16 0.66
N SER A 18 -33.47 7.01 1.54
CA SER A 18 -32.05 7.27 1.68
C SER A 18 -31.42 5.92 2.02
N HIS A 19 -30.84 5.25 1.02
CA HIS A 19 -29.91 4.15 1.29
C HIS A 19 -28.83 4.71 2.19
N LYS A 20 -28.87 4.38 3.49
CA LYS A 20 -27.76 4.64 4.41
C LYS A 20 -26.51 4.04 3.77
N LYS A 21 -25.63 4.86 3.23
CA LYS A 21 -24.30 4.43 2.81
C LYS A 21 -23.64 3.83 4.05
N HIS A 22 -23.38 2.53 4.04
CA HIS A 22 -22.56 1.89 5.06
C HIS A 22 -21.14 2.44 4.93
N GLY A 23 -20.73 3.27 5.86
CA GLY A 23 -19.39 3.89 5.93
C GLY A 23 -18.68 3.51 7.22
N PHE A 24 -17.54 4.12 7.46
CA PHE A 24 -16.79 3.96 8.71
C PHE A 24 -17.59 4.49 9.90
N THR A 25 -17.44 3.82 11.06
CA THR A 25 -18.17 4.20 12.28
C THR A 25 -17.72 5.55 12.84
N GLY A 26 -16.42 5.91 12.64
CA GLY A 26 -15.83 7.18 13.07
C GLY A 26 -14.39 7.35 12.59
N GLN A 27 -13.70 8.35 13.14
CA GLN A 27 -12.34 8.70 12.75
C GLN A 27 -11.34 7.55 12.95
N ILE A 28 -11.38 6.88 14.12
CA ILE A 28 -10.44 5.77 14.42
C ILE A 28 -10.64 4.62 13.43
N GLY A 29 -11.88 4.26 13.08
CA GLY A 29 -12.17 3.22 12.12
C GLY A 29 -11.62 3.53 10.73
N PHE A 30 -11.79 4.76 10.29
CA PHE A 30 -11.23 5.25 9.03
C PHE A 30 -9.69 5.24 9.05
N VAL A 31 -9.07 5.82 10.09
CA VAL A 31 -7.60 5.89 10.21
C VAL A 31 -6.99 4.49 10.23
N MET A 32 -7.54 3.55 11.00
CA MET A 32 -7.02 2.18 11.05
C MET A 32 -7.16 1.46 9.70
N ALA A 33 -8.28 1.65 8.99
CA ALA A 33 -8.47 1.05 7.67
C ALA A 33 -7.55 1.68 6.62
N ALA A 34 -7.40 3.00 6.61
CA ALA A 34 -6.54 3.72 5.67
C ALA A 34 -5.05 3.46 5.96
N ALA A 35 -4.65 3.47 7.24
CA ALA A 35 -3.30 3.07 7.64
C ALA A 35 -3.02 1.60 7.29
N GLY A 36 -4.00 0.70 7.48
CA GLY A 36 -3.87 -0.70 7.07
C GLY A 36 -3.77 -0.88 5.56
N SER A 37 -4.34 0.03 4.77
CA SER A 37 -4.11 0.06 3.32
C SER A 37 -2.73 0.58 2.96
N ALA A 38 -2.27 1.62 3.66
CA ALA A 38 -0.97 2.24 3.46
C ALA A 38 0.17 1.31 3.88
N VAL A 39 0.08 0.73 5.08
CA VAL A 39 1.07 -0.22 5.58
C VAL A 39 0.92 -1.56 4.84
N GLY A 40 1.77 -1.78 3.88
CA GLY A 40 1.79 -2.99 3.06
C GLY A 40 3.13 -3.73 3.12
N VAL A 41 3.25 -4.72 2.27
CA VAL A 41 4.51 -5.48 2.11
C VAL A 41 5.66 -4.55 1.67
N GLY A 42 5.36 -3.45 0.99
CA GLY A 42 6.34 -2.44 0.59
C GLY A 42 7.11 -1.79 1.75
N ASN A 43 6.45 -1.58 2.90
CA ASN A 43 7.11 -1.08 4.11
C ASN A 43 8.08 -2.11 4.70
N LEU A 44 7.80 -3.40 4.52
CA LEU A 44 8.57 -4.50 5.11
C LEU A 44 9.77 -4.93 4.24
N TRP A 45 9.70 -4.80 2.92
CA TRP A 45 10.81 -5.24 2.07
C TRP A 45 11.46 -4.11 1.27
N ARG A 46 10.62 -3.28 0.60
CA ARG A 46 11.13 -2.27 -0.33
C ARG A 46 11.77 -1.10 0.39
N PHE A 47 11.14 -0.61 1.44
CA PHE A 47 11.68 0.50 2.22
C PHE A 47 13.04 0.17 2.86
N PRO A 48 13.21 -0.97 3.59
CA PRO A 48 14.53 -1.34 4.12
C PRO A 48 15.59 -1.51 3.05
N TYR A 49 15.22 -2.14 1.92
CA TYR A 49 16.12 -2.30 0.79
C TYR A 49 16.58 -0.95 0.23
N LEU A 50 15.66 -0.02 -0.04
CA LEU A 50 16.00 1.31 -0.54
C LEU A 50 16.84 2.09 0.46
N ALA A 51 16.51 2.04 1.74
CA ALA A 51 17.31 2.68 2.77
C ALA A 51 18.75 2.15 2.79
N ALA A 52 18.94 0.83 2.70
CA ALA A 52 20.27 0.24 2.64
C ALA A 52 21.03 0.59 1.36
N LYS A 53 20.34 0.56 0.21
CA LYS A 53 20.90 0.89 -1.11
C LYS A 53 21.29 2.36 -1.22
N ASP A 54 20.51 3.28 -0.67
CA ASP A 54 20.51 4.71 -0.97
C ASP A 54 21.12 5.57 0.17
N GLY A 55 22.02 4.98 0.95
CA GLY A 55 22.84 5.72 1.91
C GLY A 55 22.21 5.86 3.32
N GLY A 56 21.39 4.89 3.74
CA GLY A 56 20.89 4.80 5.11
C GLY A 56 20.10 6.03 5.54
N GLY A 57 20.64 6.74 6.53
CA GLY A 57 20.01 7.94 7.08
C GLY A 57 19.78 9.07 6.06
N LEU A 58 20.53 9.13 4.97
CA LEU A 58 20.28 10.10 3.89
C LEU A 58 18.95 9.82 3.20
N PHE A 59 18.69 8.57 2.83
CA PHE A 59 17.42 8.16 2.25
C PHE A 59 16.26 8.42 3.23
N ILE A 60 16.43 8.06 4.52
CA ILE A 60 15.42 8.28 5.56
C ILE A 60 15.08 9.77 5.67
N LEU A 61 16.07 10.65 5.69
CA LEU A 61 15.85 12.10 5.78
C LEU A 61 15.03 12.62 4.58
N ILE A 62 15.42 12.22 3.36
CA ILE A 62 14.70 12.60 2.15
C ILE A 62 13.28 12.04 2.16
N TYR A 63 13.12 10.78 2.55
CA TYR A 63 11.82 10.12 2.65
C TYR A 63 10.90 10.85 3.64
N LEU A 64 11.38 11.23 4.82
CA LEU A 64 10.59 11.97 5.82
C LEU A 64 10.14 13.33 5.29
N ILE A 65 11.04 14.10 4.68
CA ILE A 65 10.69 15.40 4.09
C ILE A 65 9.61 15.23 3.02
N LEU A 66 9.75 14.26 2.14
CA LEU A 66 8.82 14.01 1.06
C LEU A 66 7.47 13.46 1.56
N THR A 67 7.46 12.62 2.60
CA THR A 67 6.20 12.11 3.16
C THR A 67 5.34 13.25 3.66
N PHE A 68 5.88 14.15 4.49
CA PHE A 68 5.13 15.26 5.09
C PHE A 68 4.89 16.46 4.14
N THR A 69 5.40 16.40 2.91
CA THR A 69 5.14 17.43 1.90
C THR A 69 4.38 16.87 0.70
N PHE A 70 5.01 15.97 -0.01
CA PHE A 70 4.49 15.35 -1.23
C PHE A 70 3.42 14.29 -0.92
N GLY A 71 3.69 13.35 -0.01
CA GLY A 71 2.74 12.33 0.44
C GLY A 71 1.48 12.95 1.03
N PHE A 72 1.67 13.92 1.95
CA PHE A 72 0.59 14.71 2.52
C PHE A 72 -0.32 15.34 1.46
N THR A 73 0.26 15.93 0.42
CA THR A 73 -0.51 16.59 -0.62
C THR A 73 -1.38 15.63 -1.42
N LEU A 74 -0.83 14.48 -1.80
CA LEU A 74 -1.58 13.48 -2.57
C LEU A 74 -2.66 12.81 -1.72
N LEU A 75 -2.32 12.41 -0.50
CA LEU A 75 -3.27 11.77 0.41
C LEU A 75 -4.44 12.69 0.75
N THR A 76 -4.16 13.98 1.00
CA THR A 76 -5.18 15.02 1.20
C THR A 76 -6.10 15.12 0.00
N SER A 77 -5.54 15.14 -1.20
CA SER A 77 -6.32 15.24 -2.43
C SER A 77 -7.27 14.08 -2.61
N ASP A 78 -6.78 12.86 -2.53
CA ASP A 78 -7.58 11.65 -2.76
C ASP A 78 -8.71 11.50 -1.73
N ILE A 79 -8.41 11.68 -0.44
CA ILE A 79 -9.42 11.58 0.63
C ILE A 79 -10.48 12.68 0.48
N ALA A 80 -10.07 13.92 0.22
CA ALA A 80 -11.00 15.03 0.07
C ALA A 80 -11.88 14.88 -1.18
N ILE A 81 -11.34 14.38 -2.31
CA ILE A 81 -12.13 14.06 -3.51
C ILE A 81 -13.24 13.07 -3.15
N GLY A 82 -12.88 11.97 -2.49
CA GLY A 82 -13.84 10.95 -2.07
C GLY A 82 -14.93 11.51 -1.16
N ARG A 83 -14.55 12.26 -0.11
CA ARG A 83 -15.51 12.80 0.87
C ARG A 83 -16.39 13.90 0.29
N LYS A 84 -15.83 14.81 -0.52
CA LYS A 84 -16.59 15.92 -1.11
C LYS A 84 -17.62 15.44 -2.11
N THR A 85 -17.24 14.50 -2.97
CA THR A 85 -18.12 13.94 -3.99
C THR A 85 -19.07 12.87 -3.45
N GLY A 86 -18.69 12.17 -2.38
CA GLY A 86 -19.39 10.99 -1.89
C GLY A 86 -19.43 9.86 -2.90
N LYS A 87 -18.50 9.81 -3.87
CA LYS A 87 -18.41 8.85 -4.98
C LYS A 87 -17.10 8.08 -4.95
N ASN A 88 -17.12 6.89 -5.56
CA ASN A 88 -15.91 6.13 -5.84
C ASN A 88 -15.15 6.70 -7.04
N SER A 89 -13.91 6.27 -7.26
CA SER A 89 -12.96 6.92 -8.16
C SER A 89 -13.52 7.25 -9.55
N ILE A 90 -14.23 6.33 -10.21
CA ILE A 90 -14.75 6.56 -11.56
C ILE A 90 -15.73 7.73 -11.59
N LYS A 91 -16.71 7.74 -10.69
CA LYS A 91 -17.72 8.81 -10.65
C LYS A 91 -17.25 10.07 -9.94
N ALA A 92 -16.23 9.97 -9.07
CA ALA A 92 -15.68 11.13 -8.36
C ALA A 92 -15.04 12.13 -9.34
N TYR A 93 -14.18 11.66 -10.24
CA TYR A 93 -13.56 12.52 -11.27
C TYR A 93 -14.58 13.10 -12.25
N THR A 94 -15.60 12.30 -12.61
CA THR A 94 -16.71 12.80 -13.45
C THR A 94 -17.50 13.92 -12.74
N ALA A 95 -17.68 13.84 -11.42
CA ALA A 95 -18.35 14.87 -10.63
C ALA A 95 -17.50 16.13 -10.47
N MET A 96 -16.17 16.02 -10.47
CA MET A 96 -15.26 17.17 -10.46
C MET A 96 -15.28 17.91 -11.80
N SER A 97 -15.13 17.17 -12.90
CA SER A 97 -15.15 17.71 -14.25
C SER A 97 -15.53 16.61 -15.25
N PRO A 98 -16.66 16.74 -15.98
CA PRO A 98 -17.08 15.75 -16.96
C PRO A 98 -16.04 15.47 -18.06
N LYS A 99 -15.25 16.49 -18.43
CA LYS A 99 -14.18 16.36 -19.44
C LYS A 99 -13.03 15.46 -18.95
N TRP A 100 -12.87 15.31 -17.64
CA TRP A 100 -11.81 14.51 -17.00
C TRP A 100 -12.29 13.16 -16.49
N SER A 101 -13.47 12.70 -16.94
CA SER A 101 -14.04 11.40 -16.55
C SER A 101 -13.13 10.20 -16.86
N PHE A 102 -12.33 10.29 -17.93
CA PHE A 102 -11.35 9.26 -18.29
C PHE A 102 -10.33 9.00 -17.18
N LEU A 103 -9.98 10.02 -16.37
CA LEU A 103 -9.04 9.88 -15.27
C LEU A 103 -9.58 8.92 -14.18
N GLY A 104 -10.90 8.96 -13.94
CA GLY A 104 -11.54 8.01 -13.04
C GLY A 104 -11.45 6.56 -13.50
N ILE A 105 -11.53 6.32 -14.82
CA ILE A 105 -11.35 4.99 -15.40
C ILE A 105 -9.90 4.53 -15.25
N LEU A 106 -8.94 5.40 -15.59
CA LEU A 106 -7.51 5.08 -15.41
C LEU A 106 -7.18 4.76 -13.95
N THR A 107 -7.66 5.58 -13.01
CA THR A 107 -7.48 5.35 -11.58
C THR A 107 -8.08 4.02 -11.11
N PHE A 108 -9.22 3.62 -11.69
CA PHE A 108 -9.85 2.33 -11.39
C PHE A 108 -9.07 1.14 -11.96
N LEU A 109 -8.42 1.28 -13.12
CA LEU A 109 -7.64 0.21 -13.72
C LEU A 109 -6.42 -0.21 -12.88
N VAL A 110 -5.86 0.72 -12.09
CA VAL A 110 -4.70 0.41 -11.22
C VAL A 110 -5.02 -0.71 -10.22
N PRO A 111 -6.02 -0.59 -9.32
CA PRO A 111 -6.34 -1.67 -8.40
C PRO A 111 -6.80 -2.95 -9.13
N VAL A 112 -7.41 -2.84 -10.31
CA VAL A 112 -7.77 -3.99 -11.15
C VAL A 112 -6.54 -4.82 -11.52
N LEU A 113 -5.44 -4.17 -11.91
CA LEU A 113 -4.17 -4.83 -12.22
C LEU A 113 -3.48 -5.36 -10.95
N ILE A 114 -3.40 -4.54 -9.90
CA ILE A 114 -2.74 -4.92 -8.63
C ILE A 114 -3.40 -6.17 -8.04
N MET A 115 -4.72 -6.28 -8.06
CA MET A 115 -5.44 -7.42 -7.49
C MET A 115 -5.05 -8.74 -8.13
N THR A 116 -4.64 -8.75 -9.38
CA THR A 116 -4.26 -9.98 -10.09
C THR A 116 -3.02 -10.65 -9.51
N TYR A 117 -2.05 -9.89 -9.01
CA TYR A 117 -0.78 -10.41 -8.52
C TYR A 117 -0.59 -10.28 -6.99
N TYR A 118 -1.29 -9.35 -6.33
CA TYR A 118 -1.08 -9.11 -4.91
C TYR A 118 -1.48 -10.30 -4.03
N ALA A 119 -2.52 -11.04 -4.45
CA ALA A 119 -2.92 -12.29 -3.80
C ALA A 119 -1.87 -13.41 -3.94
N VAL A 120 -1.06 -13.40 -5.00
CA VAL A 120 0.06 -14.34 -5.20
C VAL A 120 1.15 -14.08 -4.17
N ILE A 121 1.53 -12.81 -3.98
CA ILE A 121 2.51 -12.41 -2.95
C ILE A 121 2.00 -12.78 -1.55
N GLY A 122 0.72 -12.53 -1.26
CA GLY A 122 0.08 -12.96 -0.02
C GLY A 122 0.12 -14.49 0.17
N GLY A 123 -0.03 -15.23 -0.91
CA GLY A 123 0.14 -16.68 -0.94
C GLY A 123 1.57 -17.12 -0.59
N TRP A 124 2.59 -16.44 -1.09
CA TRP A 124 3.99 -16.70 -0.72
C TRP A 124 4.21 -16.53 0.79
N ILE A 125 3.73 -15.43 1.34
CA ILE A 125 3.81 -15.18 2.80
C ILE A 125 3.09 -16.28 3.58
N THR A 126 1.91 -16.70 3.12
CA THR A 126 1.13 -17.77 3.76
C THR A 126 1.88 -19.12 3.75
N ARG A 127 2.60 -19.43 2.67
CA ARG A 127 3.47 -20.64 2.61
C ARG A 127 4.54 -20.59 3.68
N TYR A 128 5.22 -19.46 3.85
CA TYR A 128 6.24 -19.34 4.90
C TYR A 128 5.67 -19.46 6.31
N ILE A 129 4.48 -18.91 6.59
CA ILE A 129 3.80 -19.16 7.88
C ILE A 129 3.65 -20.65 8.14
N VAL A 130 3.16 -21.42 7.16
CA VAL A 130 2.97 -22.86 7.31
C VAL A 130 4.29 -23.58 7.57
N VAL A 131 5.38 -23.20 6.89
CA VAL A 131 6.71 -23.81 7.07
C VAL A 131 7.23 -23.56 8.50
N TYR A 132 7.09 -22.34 9.02
CA TYR A 132 7.50 -22.03 10.39
C TYR A 132 6.59 -22.69 11.44
N LEU A 133 5.28 -22.76 11.21
CA LEU A 133 4.33 -23.47 12.10
C LEU A 133 4.65 -24.96 12.20
N THR A 134 4.98 -25.60 11.07
CA THR A 134 5.29 -27.03 11.02
C THR A 134 6.71 -27.38 11.50
N GLY A 135 7.52 -26.39 11.87
CA GLY A 135 8.88 -26.60 12.35
C GLY A 135 9.90 -26.92 11.26
N GLN A 136 9.55 -26.65 10.00
CA GLN A 136 10.41 -26.85 8.83
C GLN A 136 11.22 -25.59 8.46
N ASN A 137 11.52 -24.74 9.44
CA ASN A 137 12.20 -23.46 9.24
C ASN A 137 13.59 -23.59 8.59
N GLN A 138 14.29 -24.71 8.76
CA GLN A 138 15.56 -24.96 8.08
C GLN A 138 15.39 -25.12 6.56
N LEU A 139 14.26 -25.66 6.11
CA LEU A 139 13.96 -25.75 4.67
C LEU A 139 13.78 -24.36 4.05
N ALA A 140 13.17 -23.43 4.79
CA ALA A 140 12.96 -22.06 4.31
C ALA A 140 14.29 -21.28 4.10
N ALA A 141 15.37 -21.71 4.74
CA ALA A 141 16.70 -21.12 4.61
C ALA A 141 17.50 -21.65 3.41
N ALA A 142 17.02 -22.71 2.73
CA ALA A 142 17.68 -23.23 1.55
C ALA A 142 17.53 -22.26 0.37
N ASP A 143 18.62 -22.04 -0.38
CA ASP A 143 18.64 -21.10 -1.51
C ASP A 143 17.59 -21.39 -2.58
N SER A 144 17.27 -22.66 -2.82
CA SER A 144 16.30 -23.08 -3.82
C SER A 144 14.85 -23.02 -3.32
N PHE A 145 14.61 -22.97 -1.99
CA PHE A 145 13.27 -23.14 -1.43
C PHE A 145 12.22 -22.20 -2.02
N PHE A 146 12.54 -20.91 -2.11
CA PHE A 146 11.62 -19.92 -2.69
C PHE A 146 11.37 -20.19 -4.17
N THR A 147 12.44 -20.44 -4.93
CA THR A 147 12.34 -20.71 -6.37
C THR A 147 11.57 -22.01 -6.63
N ASP A 148 11.86 -23.10 -5.90
CA ASP A 148 11.16 -24.37 -6.02
C ASP A 148 9.66 -24.22 -5.68
N PHE A 149 9.34 -23.37 -4.71
CA PHE A 149 7.95 -23.10 -4.33
C PHE A 149 7.21 -22.32 -5.41
N ILE A 150 7.73 -21.19 -5.91
CA ILE A 150 7.04 -20.36 -6.90
C ILE A 150 6.92 -21.04 -8.25
N THR A 151 7.86 -21.92 -8.61
CA THR A 151 7.84 -22.72 -9.83
C THR A 151 6.97 -23.97 -9.73
N SER A 152 6.55 -24.36 -8.50
CA SER A 152 5.60 -25.47 -8.30
C SER A 152 4.17 -25.03 -8.61
N PRO A 153 3.54 -25.52 -9.70
CA PRO A 153 2.20 -25.05 -10.11
C PRO A 153 1.14 -25.28 -9.04
N SER A 154 1.18 -26.44 -8.37
CA SER A 154 0.17 -26.82 -7.37
C SER A 154 0.29 -26.03 -6.06
N GLN A 155 1.52 -25.86 -5.55
CA GLN A 155 1.73 -25.15 -4.29
C GLN A 155 1.52 -23.65 -4.44
N SER A 156 2.12 -23.03 -5.45
CA SER A 156 1.98 -21.59 -5.70
C SER A 156 0.51 -21.18 -5.88
N THR A 157 -0.26 -21.94 -6.68
CA THR A 157 -1.68 -21.66 -6.88
C THR A 157 -2.53 -21.91 -5.63
N LEU A 158 -2.27 -22.98 -4.89
CA LEU A 158 -3.03 -23.28 -3.66
C LEU A 158 -2.96 -22.15 -2.65
N TYR A 159 -1.76 -21.66 -2.35
CA TYR A 159 -1.58 -20.59 -1.36
C TYR A 159 -2.11 -19.24 -1.86
N ALA A 160 -2.01 -18.93 -3.15
CA ALA A 160 -2.62 -17.74 -3.73
C ALA A 160 -4.15 -17.77 -3.60
N VAL A 161 -4.78 -18.92 -3.85
CA VAL A 161 -6.24 -19.11 -3.69
C VAL A 161 -6.65 -18.98 -2.23
N ILE A 162 -5.92 -19.58 -1.29
CA ILE A 162 -6.20 -19.45 0.16
C ILE A 162 -6.19 -17.97 0.58
N PHE A 163 -5.16 -17.22 0.18
CA PHE A 163 -5.04 -15.81 0.53
C PHE A 163 -6.13 -14.97 -0.12
N MET A 164 -6.48 -15.25 -1.38
CA MET A 164 -7.59 -14.58 -2.08
C MET A 164 -8.93 -14.81 -1.39
N LEU A 165 -9.22 -16.04 -0.97
CA LEU A 165 -10.47 -16.37 -0.27
C LEU A 165 -10.55 -15.69 1.09
N LEU A 166 -9.45 -15.61 1.83
CA LEU A 166 -9.38 -14.87 3.10
C LEU A 166 -9.66 -13.38 2.89
N THR A 167 -9.05 -12.76 1.89
CA THR A 167 -9.30 -11.37 1.49
C THR A 167 -10.78 -11.15 1.15
N ALA A 168 -11.33 -12.01 0.31
CA ALA A 168 -12.71 -11.94 -0.14
C ALA A 168 -13.71 -12.08 1.02
N TRP A 169 -13.43 -12.95 1.99
CA TRP A 169 -14.27 -13.14 3.18
C TRP A 169 -14.39 -11.84 3.98
N ILE A 170 -13.32 -11.08 4.14
CA ILE A 170 -13.34 -9.79 4.84
C ILE A 170 -14.18 -8.77 4.06
N VAL A 171 -13.96 -8.62 2.75
CA VAL A 171 -14.69 -7.67 1.90
C VAL A 171 -16.19 -8.04 1.81
N PHE A 172 -16.51 -9.32 1.79
CA PHE A 172 -17.89 -9.82 1.78
C PHE A 172 -18.70 -9.37 3.00
N ASN A 173 -18.06 -9.24 4.18
CA ASN A 173 -18.67 -8.76 5.40
C ASN A 173 -18.88 -7.23 5.42
N GLY A 174 -18.34 -6.50 4.44
CA GLY A 174 -18.56 -5.07 4.26
C GLY A 174 -17.59 -4.17 5.02
N VAL A 175 -17.84 -2.86 4.96
CA VAL A 175 -16.89 -1.86 5.48
C VAL A 175 -16.79 -1.93 6.99
N GLU A 176 -17.91 -1.84 7.70
CA GLU A 176 -17.94 -1.76 9.17
C GLU A 176 -17.52 -3.08 9.84
N LYS A 177 -18.18 -4.19 9.48
CA LYS A 177 -17.98 -5.50 10.12
C LYS A 177 -16.81 -6.30 9.56
N GLY A 178 -16.37 -6.00 8.33
CA GLY A 178 -15.25 -6.65 7.70
C GLY A 178 -13.98 -5.79 7.80
N ILE A 179 -13.89 -4.75 6.99
CA ILE A 179 -12.66 -3.97 6.80
C ILE A 179 -12.25 -3.24 8.07
N GLU A 180 -13.15 -2.44 8.63
CA GLU A 180 -12.88 -1.62 9.82
C GLU A 180 -12.53 -2.48 11.04
N GLN A 181 -13.32 -3.51 11.30
CA GLN A 181 -13.11 -4.38 12.46
C GLN A 181 -11.81 -5.19 12.30
N CYS A 182 -11.53 -5.70 11.10
CA CYS A 182 -10.29 -6.39 10.80
C CYS A 182 -9.08 -5.46 11.04
N SER A 183 -9.10 -4.25 10.47
CA SER A 183 -7.99 -3.30 10.61
C SER A 183 -7.80 -2.84 12.06
N LYS A 184 -8.86 -2.62 12.82
CA LYS A 184 -8.80 -2.27 14.25
C LYS A 184 -8.10 -3.32 15.11
N ILE A 185 -8.12 -4.59 14.70
CA ILE A 185 -7.45 -5.69 15.40
C ILE A 185 -6.04 -5.89 14.86
N LEU A 186 -5.90 -6.02 13.54
CA LEU A 186 -4.64 -6.40 12.92
C LEU A 186 -3.57 -5.31 13.04
N MET A 187 -3.94 -4.02 12.91
CA MET A 187 -2.97 -2.94 12.91
C MET A 187 -2.27 -2.75 14.27
N PRO A 188 -2.96 -2.70 15.43
CA PRO A 188 -2.28 -2.64 16.72
C PRO A 188 -1.44 -3.89 17.01
N VAL A 189 -1.94 -5.09 16.67
CA VAL A 189 -1.18 -6.33 16.85
C VAL A 189 0.10 -6.32 16.03
N MET A 190 0.01 -5.92 14.76
CA MET A 190 1.17 -5.76 13.88
C MET A 190 2.18 -4.74 14.44
N LEU A 191 1.71 -3.61 14.97
CA LEU A 191 2.59 -2.60 15.57
C LEU A 191 3.35 -3.16 16.78
N VAL A 192 2.68 -3.89 17.65
CA VAL A 192 3.33 -4.56 18.80
C VAL A 192 4.36 -5.57 18.31
N MET A 193 4.04 -6.37 17.31
CA MET A 193 4.94 -7.39 16.76
C MET A 193 6.18 -6.75 16.14
N ILE A 194 6.03 -5.70 15.32
CA ILE A 194 7.18 -5.04 14.68
C ILE A 194 8.10 -4.39 15.70
N VAL A 195 7.55 -3.74 16.73
CA VAL A 195 8.34 -3.17 17.83
C VAL A 195 9.10 -4.26 18.59
N ALA A 196 8.43 -5.37 18.93
CA ALA A 196 9.07 -6.48 19.64
C ALA A 196 10.21 -7.11 18.82
N ILE A 197 10.00 -7.36 17.53
CA ILE A 197 11.05 -7.93 16.67
C ILE A 197 12.17 -6.90 16.42
N ALA A 198 11.85 -5.61 16.26
CA ALA A 198 12.87 -4.57 16.12
C ALA A 198 13.77 -4.47 17.36
N ILE A 199 13.19 -4.47 18.58
CA ILE A 199 13.97 -4.49 19.83
C ILE A 199 14.83 -5.75 19.89
N PHE A 200 14.27 -6.92 19.54
CA PHE A 200 15.02 -8.18 19.49
C PHE A 200 16.19 -8.10 18.51
N ALA A 201 15.99 -7.55 17.31
CA ALA A 201 17.03 -7.39 16.29
C ALA A 201 18.25 -6.58 16.80
N LEU A 202 18.01 -5.58 17.66
CA LEU A 202 19.08 -4.77 18.26
C LEU A 202 19.92 -5.53 19.31
N THR A 203 19.39 -6.60 19.89
CA THR A 203 20.10 -7.46 20.85
C THR A 203 20.95 -8.55 20.19
N LEU A 204 20.83 -8.73 18.88
CA LEU A 204 21.57 -9.76 18.16
C LEU A 204 23.07 -9.49 18.14
N THR A 205 23.83 -10.56 18.27
CA THR A 205 25.30 -10.57 18.13
C THR A 205 25.69 -11.89 17.46
N HIS A 206 26.56 -11.83 16.48
CA HIS A 206 27.07 -12.99 15.78
C HIS A 206 28.55 -12.78 15.41
N THR A 207 29.34 -13.84 15.54
CA THR A 207 30.73 -13.87 15.08
C THR A 207 30.80 -14.82 13.88
N ASP A 208 31.25 -14.32 12.75
CA ASP A 208 31.37 -15.10 11.51
C ASP A 208 32.61 -16.05 11.57
N ASP A 209 32.73 -16.90 10.55
CA ASP A 209 33.83 -17.88 10.44
C ASP A 209 35.21 -17.20 10.30
N ALA A 210 35.26 -15.92 9.93
CA ALA A 210 36.47 -15.11 9.86
C ALA A 210 36.81 -14.44 11.23
N GLY A 211 36.03 -14.67 12.28
CA GLY A 211 36.23 -14.11 13.61
C GLY A 211 35.72 -12.66 13.76
N VAL A 212 34.99 -12.13 12.78
CA VAL A 212 34.43 -10.77 12.85
C VAL A 212 33.11 -10.80 13.62
N THR A 213 33.06 -10.10 14.75
CA THR A 213 31.84 -9.96 15.54
C THR A 213 31.04 -8.73 15.10
N ARG A 214 29.77 -8.96 14.76
CA ARG A 214 28.81 -7.91 14.40
C ARG A 214 27.64 -7.88 15.38
N THR A 215 27.14 -6.67 15.66
CA THR A 215 26.02 -6.47 16.59
C THR A 215 24.86 -5.74 15.93
N GLY A 216 23.64 -5.96 16.44
CA GLY A 216 22.44 -5.28 15.97
C GLY A 216 22.54 -3.75 16.10
N LEU A 217 23.22 -3.24 17.14
CA LEU A 217 23.44 -1.80 17.31
C LEU A 217 24.36 -1.22 16.22
N GLN A 218 25.37 -1.97 15.76
CA GLN A 218 26.19 -1.56 14.62
C GLN A 218 25.34 -1.51 13.34
N GLY A 219 24.46 -2.50 13.13
CA GLY A 219 23.51 -2.50 12.01
C GLY A 219 22.53 -1.33 12.07
N LEU A 220 22.07 -0.96 13.26
CA LEU A 220 21.25 0.24 13.46
C LEU A 220 22.04 1.52 13.11
N ALA A 221 23.31 1.60 13.49
CA ALA A 221 24.16 2.74 13.12
C ALA A 221 24.30 2.86 11.59
N VAL A 222 24.51 1.76 10.87
CA VAL A 222 24.53 1.73 9.39
C VAL A 222 23.20 2.22 8.81
N TYR A 223 22.08 1.82 9.39
CA TYR A 223 20.75 2.23 8.94
C TYR A 223 20.49 3.72 9.14
N LEU A 224 20.85 4.28 10.29
CA LEU A 224 20.50 5.66 10.68
C LEU A 224 21.55 6.69 10.28
N THR A 225 22.80 6.28 10.06
CA THR A 225 23.87 7.23 9.71
C THR A 225 23.76 7.65 8.25
N PRO A 226 23.65 8.96 7.95
CA PRO A 226 23.64 9.42 6.58
C PRO A 226 24.98 9.15 5.90
N ASN A 227 24.98 8.43 4.79
CA ASN A 227 26.17 8.20 3.98
C ASN A 227 26.14 9.10 2.74
N PHE A 228 27.13 9.97 2.64
CA PHE A 228 27.32 10.91 1.53
C PHE A 228 28.44 10.47 0.56
N GLU A 229 29.04 9.30 0.77
CA GLU A 229 30.10 8.79 -0.12
C GLU A 229 29.60 8.60 -1.54
N GLY A 230 30.34 9.14 -2.50
CA GLY A 230 29.97 9.07 -3.92
C GLY A 230 28.70 9.84 -4.29
N LEU A 231 28.22 10.76 -3.44
CA LEU A 231 27.03 11.55 -3.72
C LEU A 231 27.30 12.55 -4.84
N THR A 232 26.82 12.24 -6.04
CA THR A 232 26.75 13.14 -7.20
C THR A 232 25.34 13.70 -7.34
N ILE A 233 25.14 14.74 -8.14
CA ILE A 233 23.81 15.26 -8.46
C ILE A 233 22.92 14.14 -9.05
N LYS A 234 23.47 13.34 -9.96
CA LYS A 234 22.75 12.19 -10.53
C LYS A 234 22.32 11.21 -9.44
N ARG A 235 23.21 10.83 -8.52
CA ARG A 235 22.90 9.92 -7.43
C ARG A 235 21.86 10.50 -6.47
N PHE A 236 21.95 11.79 -6.15
CA PHE A 236 20.95 12.47 -5.32
C PHE A 236 19.55 12.44 -5.97
N LEU A 237 19.46 12.70 -7.28
CA LEU A 237 18.19 12.62 -8.01
C LEU A 237 17.62 11.19 -8.02
N GLN A 238 18.47 10.15 -8.14
CA GLN A 238 18.05 8.76 -8.03
C GLN A 238 17.45 8.46 -6.64
N ILE A 239 18.13 8.86 -5.57
CA ILE A 239 17.63 8.70 -4.18
C ILE A 239 16.29 9.42 -4.00
N LEU A 240 16.16 10.63 -4.53
CA LEU A 240 14.91 11.40 -4.49
C LEU A 240 13.76 10.65 -5.20
N LEU A 241 14.01 10.11 -6.40
CA LEU A 241 13.03 9.36 -7.17
C LEU A 241 12.66 8.02 -6.49
N ASP A 242 13.64 7.32 -5.93
CA ASP A 242 13.41 6.08 -5.18
C ASP A 242 12.55 6.34 -3.93
N ALA A 243 12.83 7.41 -3.18
CA ALA A 243 12.04 7.82 -2.02
C ALA A 243 10.60 8.21 -2.40
N MET A 244 10.41 8.97 -3.49
CA MET A 244 9.09 9.33 -4.01
C MET A 244 8.30 8.11 -4.45
N SER A 245 8.94 7.22 -5.20
CA SER A 245 8.34 5.98 -5.65
C SER A 245 7.90 5.10 -4.47
N GLN A 246 8.70 5.09 -3.38
CA GLN A 246 8.34 4.38 -2.16
C GLN A 246 7.12 4.98 -1.47
N ILE A 247 7.06 6.31 -1.29
CA ILE A 247 5.92 7.02 -0.69
C ILE A 247 4.65 6.77 -1.48
N PHE A 248 4.76 6.84 -2.79
CA PHE A 248 3.66 6.66 -3.70
C PHE A 248 3.01 5.29 -3.57
N PHE A 249 3.84 4.26 -3.52
CA PHE A 249 3.41 2.88 -3.31
C PHE A 249 2.86 2.66 -1.90
N SER A 250 3.54 3.20 -0.87
CA SER A 250 3.20 3.01 0.53
C SER A 250 1.86 3.64 0.88
N LEU A 251 1.62 4.90 0.54
CA LEU A 251 0.40 5.62 0.93
C LEU A 251 -0.86 5.23 0.15
N SER A 252 -0.78 4.28 -0.78
CA SER A 252 -1.92 3.83 -1.61
C SER A 252 -2.64 4.97 -2.33
N VAL A 253 -1.91 6.00 -2.77
CA VAL A 253 -2.45 7.17 -3.47
C VAL A 253 -2.55 6.95 -4.98
N SER A 254 -3.44 7.69 -5.64
CA SER A 254 -3.70 7.65 -7.10
C SER A 254 -4.13 6.28 -7.67
N MET A 255 -4.47 5.33 -6.82
CA MET A 255 -5.07 4.03 -7.19
C MET A 255 -6.55 3.91 -6.79
N GLY A 256 -7.19 5.03 -6.43
CA GLY A 256 -8.61 5.09 -6.10
C GLY A 256 -9.01 4.56 -4.74
N ILE A 257 -8.09 3.97 -3.97
CA ILE A 257 -8.36 3.43 -2.64
C ILE A 257 -8.72 4.55 -1.67
N MET A 258 -7.89 5.58 -1.58
CA MET A 258 -8.12 6.70 -0.67
C MET A 258 -9.33 7.55 -1.08
N ILE A 259 -9.66 7.62 -2.38
CA ILE A 259 -10.91 8.21 -2.87
C ILE A 259 -12.11 7.38 -2.39
N THR A 260 -12.05 6.06 -2.55
CA THR A 260 -13.13 5.15 -2.11
C THR A 260 -13.33 5.24 -0.60
N TYR A 261 -12.26 5.16 0.19
CA TYR A 261 -12.33 5.29 1.64
C TYR A 261 -12.81 6.69 2.07
N GLY A 262 -12.34 7.74 1.39
CA GLY A 262 -12.84 9.10 1.54
C GLY A 262 -14.35 9.20 1.36
N SER A 263 -14.92 8.47 0.39
CA SER A 263 -16.38 8.46 0.15
C SER A 263 -17.20 7.82 1.27
N TYR A 264 -16.55 7.07 2.17
CA TYR A 264 -17.18 6.42 3.33
C TYR A 264 -17.09 7.26 4.61
N ILE A 265 -16.33 8.36 4.59
CA ILE A 265 -16.12 9.22 5.76
C ILE A 265 -17.33 10.15 5.96
N LYS A 266 -17.76 10.27 7.20
CA LYS A 266 -18.78 11.25 7.60
C LYS A 266 -18.21 12.67 7.62
N LYS A 267 -19.08 13.67 7.46
CA LYS A 267 -18.68 15.10 7.44
C LYS A 267 -18.15 15.61 8.81
N ASP A 268 -18.47 14.93 9.90
CA ASP A 268 -18.00 15.26 11.26
C ASP A 268 -16.56 14.79 11.56
N VAL A 269 -15.97 13.93 10.72
CA VAL A 269 -14.58 13.48 10.85
C VAL A 269 -13.59 14.57 10.39
N ASP A 270 -12.53 14.79 11.16
CA ASP A 270 -11.45 15.70 10.80
C ASP A 270 -10.48 15.01 9.81
N ILE A 271 -10.52 15.45 8.55
CA ILE A 271 -9.62 14.91 7.51
C ILE A 271 -8.17 15.25 7.83
N ASN A 272 -7.87 16.50 8.20
CA ASN A 272 -6.49 16.93 8.41
C ASN A 272 -5.81 16.13 9.52
N ALA A 273 -6.49 15.98 10.65
CA ALA A 273 -6.00 15.15 11.75
C ALA A 273 -5.86 13.67 11.35
N SER A 274 -6.80 13.15 10.57
CA SER A 274 -6.76 11.76 10.10
C SER A 274 -5.58 11.51 9.15
N ILE A 275 -5.28 12.43 8.24
CA ILE A 275 -4.16 12.33 7.30
C ILE A 275 -2.84 12.25 8.06
N HIS A 276 -2.60 13.15 9.01
CA HIS A 276 -1.37 13.11 9.81
C HIS A 276 -1.23 11.81 10.63
N GLN A 277 -2.35 11.26 11.14
CA GLN A 277 -2.34 9.97 11.82
C GLN A 277 -1.98 8.82 10.88
N ILE A 278 -2.50 8.81 9.64
CA ILE A 278 -2.19 7.79 8.62
C ILE A 278 -0.71 7.89 8.24
N GLU A 279 -0.20 9.08 7.94
CA GLU A 279 1.20 9.30 7.58
C GLU A 279 2.16 8.89 8.70
N LEU A 280 1.85 9.29 9.94
CA LEU A 280 2.66 8.92 11.10
C LEU A 280 2.69 7.41 11.31
N PHE A 281 1.55 6.74 11.13
CA PHE A 281 1.45 5.29 11.28
C PHE A 281 2.25 4.56 10.18
N ASP A 282 2.06 4.93 8.92
CA ASP A 282 2.76 4.36 7.78
C ASP A 282 4.29 4.56 7.88
N THR A 283 4.70 5.80 8.12
CA THR A 283 6.12 6.16 8.28
C THR A 283 6.74 5.45 9.48
N GLY A 284 6.04 5.42 10.61
CA GLY A 284 6.49 4.74 11.82
C GLY A 284 6.73 3.25 11.58
N VAL A 285 5.81 2.58 10.90
CA VAL A 285 5.97 1.16 10.53
C VAL A 285 7.12 0.96 9.55
N ALA A 286 7.28 1.82 8.55
CA ALA A 286 8.39 1.74 7.60
C ALA A 286 9.76 1.87 8.30
N LEU A 287 9.89 2.85 9.21
CA LEU A 287 11.12 3.05 10.00
C LEU A 287 11.40 1.87 10.93
N LEU A 288 10.38 1.35 11.62
CA LEU A 288 10.52 0.17 12.49
C LEU A 288 10.88 -1.09 11.69
N ALA A 289 10.34 -1.24 10.48
CA ALA A 289 10.71 -2.33 9.58
C ALA A 289 12.18 -2.26 9.19
N GLY A 290 12.69 -1.07 8.88
CA GLY A 290 14.12 -0.86 8.64
C GLY A 290 14.98 -1.20 9.87
N MET A 291 14.55 -0.78 11.07
CA MET A 291 15.22 -1.13 12.34
C MET A 291 15.18 -2.63 12.66
N MET A 292 14.18 -3.34 12.20
CA MET A 292 14.04 -4.77 12.37
C MET A 292 14.91 -5.55 11.38
N ILE A 293 14.87 -5.16 10.11
CA ILE A 293 15.43 -5.95 9.01
C ILE A 293 16.90 -5.69 8.81
N ILE A 294 17.30 -4.41 8.74
CA ILE A 294 18.70 -4.06 8.43
C ILE A 294 19.68 -4.53 9.50
N PRO A 295 19.44 -4.30 10.82
CA PRO A 295 20.30 -4.87 11.85
C PRO A 295 20.36 -6.40 11.82
N SER A 296 19.22 -7.07 11.59
CA SER A 296 19.19 -8.54 11.53
C SER A 296 20.07 -9.09 10.41
N ILE A 297 19.98 -8.51 9.20
CA ILE A 297 20.80 -8.94 8.06
C ILE A 297 22.26 -8.56 8.27
N PHE A 298 22.53 -7.35 8.76
CA PHE A 298 23.89 -6.88 9.00
C PHE A 298 24.66 -7.81 9.94
N VAL A 299 24.03 -8.31 10.99
CA VAL A 299 24.64 -9.19 11.99
C VAL A 299 25.13 -10.51 11.36
N PHE A 300 24.35 -11.11 10.47
CA PHE A 300 24.63 -12.42 9.90
C PHE A 300 25.31 -12.38 8.52
N GLU A 301 24.91 -11.43 7.66
CA GLU A 301 25.37 -11.36 6.26
C GLU A 301 26.25 -10.12 5.96
N GLY A 302 26.39 -9.20 6.93
CA GLY A 302 27.12 -7.93 6.73
C GLY A 302 26.42 -6.95 5.78
N VAL A 303 27.15 -5.96 5.28
CA VAL A 303 26.63 -4.89 4.40
C VAL A 303 26.17 -5.43 3.05
N GLU A 304 26.84 -6.46 2.53
CA GLU A 304 26.51 -7.03 1.21
C GLU A 304 25.15 -7.72 1.20
N GLY A 305 24.76 -8.39 2.28
CA GLY A 305 23.44 -9.04 2.40
C GLY A 305 22.26 -8.07 2.31
N MET A 306 22.47 -6.80 2.65
CA MET A 306 21.43 -5.77 2.63
C MET A 306 21.02 -5.32 1.21
N LYS A 307 21.79 -5.68 0.17
CA LYS A 307 21.56 -5.26 -1.21
C LYS A 307 20.62 -6.18 -2.00
N ALA A 308 20.03 -7.19 -1.39
CA ALA A 308 19.36 -8.30 -2.09
C ALA A 308 17.97 -7.99 -2.70
N GLY A 309 17.43 -6.78 -2.58
CA GLY A 309 16.14 -6.41 -3.20
C GLY A 309 14.95 -7.25 -2.71
N PRO A 310 14.01 -7.68 -3.60
CA PRO A 310 12.85 -8.48 -3.22
C PRO A 310 13.18 -9.84 -2.59
N SER A 311 14.34 -10.43 -2.92
CA SER A 311 14.83 -11.67 -2.32
C SER A 311 15.15 -11.54 -0.83
N LEU A 312 15.33 -10.32 -0.34
CA LEU A 312 15.60 -10.00 1.06
C LEU A 312 14.57 -10.62 2.01
N MET A 313 13.29 -10.55 1.69
CA MET A 313 12.23 -11.08 2.54
C MET A 313 12.09 -12.60 2.47
N PHE A 314 12.28 -13.20 1.30
CA PHE A 314 11.98 -14.61 1.06
C PHE A 314 13.23 -15.50 1.03
N ILE A 315 14.43 -14.94 0.95
CA ILE A 315 15.70 -15.68 0.92
C ILE A 315 16.60 -15.27 2.09
N SER A 316 16.99 -13.99 2.21
CA SER A 316 17.94 -13.54 3.23
C SER A 316 17.38 -13.67 4.65
N LEU A 317 16.18 -13.14 4.92
CA LEU A 317 15.61 -13.20 6.26
C LEU A 317 15.38 -14.65 6.77
N PRO A 318 14.88 -15.62 6.00
CA PRO A 318 14.81 -17.01 6.43
C PRO A 318 16.17 -17.60 6.83
N LYS A 319 17.27 -17.27 6.13
CA LYS A 319 18.64 -17.67 6.51
C LYS A 319 19.05 -17.07 7.84
N VAL A 320 18.79 -15.75 8.02
CA VAL A 320 19.03 -15.06 9.30
C VAL A 320 18.27 -15.74 10.44
N PHE A 321 16.99 -16.07 10.26
CA PHE A 321 16.19 -16.77 11.27
C PHE A 321 16.70 -18.20 11.53
N ALA A 322 17.16 -18.92 10.50
CA ALA A 322 17.74 -20.24 10.67
C ALA A 322 19.08 -20.24 11.42
N SER A 323 19.83 -19.14 11.29
CA SER A 323 21.10 -18.96 12.01
C SER A 323 20.93 -18.55 13.48
N MET A 324 19.70 -18.18 13.90
CA MET A 324 19.38 -17.89 15.30
C MET A 324 19.18 -19.20 16.07
N PRO A 325 19.90 -19.48 17.16
CA PRO A 325 19.74 -20.73 17.92
C PRO A 325 18.32 -20.99 18.40
N SER A 326 17.68 -21.38 19.15
CA SER A 326 16.34 -21.73 19.63
C SER A 326 15.19 -20.77 19.26
N LEU A 327 15.42 -19.47 19.04
CA LEU A 327 14.36 -18.46 18.84
C LEU A 327 14.00 -18.21 17.38
N GLY A 328 14.85 -18.58 16.43
CA GLY A 328 14.67 -18.23 15.01
C GLY A 328 13.35 -18.72 14.41
N ARG A 329 12.84 -19.90 14.84
CA ARG A 329 11.53 -20.38 14.43
C ARG A 329 10.40 -19.44 14.87
N PHE A 330 10.41 -18.98 16.12
CA PHE A 330 9.37 -18.13 16.66
C PHE A 330 9.43 -16.70 16.07
N VAL A 331 10.65 -16.17 15.93
CA VAL A 331 10.87 -14.85 15.30
C VAL A 331 10.43 -14.86 13.84
N GLY A 332 10.81 -15.90 13.09
CA GLY A 332 10.40 -16.06 11.69
C GLY A 332 8.89 -16.24 11.55
N LEU A 333 8.26 -17.02 12.41
CA LEU A 333 6.80 -17.16 12.45
C LEU A 333 6.12 -15.81 12.72
N ALA A 334 6.57 -15.07 13.74
CA ALA A 334 6.04 -13.77 14.09
C ALA A 334 6.22 -12.78 12.93
N PHE A 335 7.39 -12.78 12.29
CA PHE A 335 7.65 -11.93 11.12
C PHE A 335 6.67 -12.20 9.97
N PHE A 336 6.49 -13.48 9.58
CA PHE A 336 5.60 -13.82 8.46
C PHE A 336 4.12 -13.63 8.80
N ILE A 337 3.69 -13.81 10.05
CA ILE A 337 2.33 -13.45 10.49
C ILE A 337 2.13 -11.93 10.38
N MET A 338 3.07 -11.14 10.84
CA MET A 338 3.05 -9.67 10.73
C MET A 338 2.99 -9.24 9.25
N ALA A 339 3.81 -9.84 8.40
CA ALA A 339 3.81 -9.59 6.96
C ALA A 339 2.47 -10.00 6.30
N ALA A 340 1.84 -11.08 6.76
CA ALA A 340 0.52 -11.48 6.28
C ALA A 340 -0.56 -10.46 6.69
N PHE A 341 -0.48 -9.87 7.87
CA PHE A 341 -1.42 -8.81 8.28
C PHE A 341 -1.28 -7.57 7.40
N ALA A 342 -0.05 -7.13 7.13
CA ALA A 342 0.22 -6.02 6.21
C ALA A 342 -0.27 -6.31 4.79
N ALA A 343 0.01 -7.50 4.25
CA ALA A 343 -0.47 -7.91 2.94
C ALA A 343 -2.00 -7.99 2.87
N LEU A 344 -2.63 -8.55 3.91
CA LEU A 344 -4.07 -8.77 3.95
C LEU A 344 -4.86 -7.46 4.01
N THR A 345 -4.48 -6.52 4.86
CA THR A 345 -5.16 -5.22 4.97
C THR A 345 -5.08 -4.42 3.67
N SER A 346 -3.93 -4.43 2.99
CA SER A 346 -3.77 -3.79 1.69
C SER A 346 -4.58 -4.51 0.60
N CYS A 347 -4.54 -5.85 0.54
CA CYS A 347 -5.29 -6.63 -0.44
C CYS A 347 -6.82 -6.44 -0.31
N VAL A 348 -7.30 -6.35 0.94
CA VAL A 348 -8.70 -6.03 1.27
C VAL A 348 -9.09 -4.65 0.73
N SER A 349 -8.22 -3.65 0.87
CA SER A 349 -8.47 -2.29 0.39
C SER A 349 -8.54 -2.21 -1.14
N VAL A 350 -7.67 -2.96 -1.82
CA VAL A 350 -7.67 -3.09 -3.29
C VAL A 350 -8.99 -3.73 -3.76
N LEU A 351 -9.36 -4.88 -3.18
CA LEU A 351 -10.59 -5.59 -3.57
C LEU A 351 -11.85 -4.78 -3.23
N GLU A 352 -11.86 -4.07 -2.09
CA GLU A 352 -12.97 -3.17 -1.73
C GLU A 352 -13.14 -2.06 -2.73
N THR A 353 -12.04 -1.44 -3.17
CA THR A 353 -12.08 -0.36 -4.17
C THR A 353 -12.69 -0.83 -5.48
N ILE A 354 -12.34 -2.03 -5.93
CA ILE A 354 -12.92 -2.61 -7.14
C ILE A 354 -14.41 -2.93 -6.91
N THR A 355 -14.73 -3.56 -5.79
CA THR A 355 -16.12 -3.92 -5.42
C THR A 355 -17.01 -2.69 -5.37
N ALA A 356 -16.54 -1.62 -4.71
CA ALA A 356 -17.30 -0.38 -4.56
C ALA A 356 -17.57 0.31 -5.91
N ASN A 357 -16.56 0.41 -6.77
CA ASN A 357 -16.74 0.98 -8.11
C ASN A 357 -17.68 0.13 -8.97
N CYS A 358 -17.54 -1.20 -8.96
CA CYS A 358 -18.44 -2.10 -9.69
C CYS A 358 -19.90 -1.97 -9.19
N MET A 359 -20.11 -1.93 -7.88
CA MET A 359 -21.44 -1.72 -7.30
C MET A 359 -22.05 -0.38 -7.74
N GLU A 360 -21.24 0.69 -7.80
CA GLU A 360 -21.70 2.03 -8.18
C GLU A 360 -22.02 2.14 -9.67
N ILE A 361 -21.28 1.44 -10.54
CA ILE A 361 -21.50 1.46 -11.99
C ILE A 361 -22.66 0.55 -12.40
N PHE A 362 -22.64 -0.70 -11.91
CA PHE A 362 -23.59 -1.72 -12.33
C PHE A 362 -24.85 -1.78 -11.46
N HIS A 363 -24.95 -0.90 -10.45
CA HIS A 363 -26.07 -0.86 -9.48
C HIS A 363 -26.36 -2.21 -8.80
N THR A 364 -25.29 -2.97 -8.52
CA THR A 364 -25.38 -4.31 -7.93
C THR A 364 -25.25 -4.27 -6.41
N LYS A 365 -25.63 -5.39 -5.76
CA LYS A 365 -25.49 -5.54 -4.29
C LYS A 365 -24.09 -6.10 -3.96
N ARG A 366 -23.57 -5.77 -2.77
CA ARG A 366 -22.22 -6.17 -2.31
C ARG A 366 -21.96 -7.66 -2.45
N LYS A 367 -22.81 -8.51 -1.89
CA LYS A 367 -22.59 -9.96 -1.84
C LYS A 367 -22.36 -10.59 -3.22
N PRO A 368 -23.27 -10.44 -4.22
CA PRO A 368 -23.06 -11.01 -5.55
C PRO A 368 -21.81 -10.40 -6.22
N THR A 369 -21.61 -9.09 -6.09
CA THR A 369 -20.44 -8.44 -6.70
C THR A 369 -19.14 -8.99 -6.13
N THR A 370 -19.02 -9.11 -4.80
CA THR A 370 -17.82 -9.67 -4.16
C THR A 370 -17.58 -11.12 -4.60
N ILE A 371 -18.62 -11.96 -4.66
CA ILE A 371 -18.49 -13.36 -5.11
C ILE A 371 -17.97 -13.41 -6.55
N THR A 372 -18.58 -12.65 -7.47
CA THR A 372 -18.15 -12.60 -8.88
C THR A 372 -16.71 -12.13 -9.01
N LEU A 373 -16.32 -11.04 -8.32
CA LEU A 373 -14.96 -10.52 -8.35
C LEU A 373 -13.98 -11.51 -7.72
N THR A 374 -14.35 -12.20 -6.65
CA THR A 374 -13.52 -13.25 -6.05
C THR A 374 -13.20 -14.34 -7.05
N LEU A 375 -14.21 -14.82 -7.78
CA LEU A 375 -14.00 -15.83 -8.81
C LEU A 375 -13.07 -15.35 -9.92
N VAL A 376 -13.31 -14.14 -10.45
CA VAL A 376 -12.49 -13.53 -11.50
C VAL A 376 -11.03 -13.38 -11.04
N TYR A 377 -10.81 -12.81 -9.84
CA TYR A 377 -9.45 -12.59 -9.34
C TYR A 377 -8.76 -13.85 -8.82
N THR A 378 -9.50 -14.86 -8.40
CA THR A 378 -8.92 -16.18 -8.14
C THR A 378 -8.35 -16.78 -9.44
N ILE A 379 -9.11 -16.74 -10.53
CA ILE A 379 -8.62 -17.21 -11.84
C ILE A 379 -7.41 -16.36 -12.29
N ALA A 380 -7.50 -15.04 -12.21
CA ALA A 380 -6.40 -14.15 -12.60
C ALA A 380 -5.14 -14.42 -11.77
N SER A 381 -5.25 -14.56 -10.44
CA SER A 381 -4.12 -14.86 -9.56
C SER A 381 -3.51 -16.23 -9.86
N VAL A 382 -4.32 -17.22 -10.20
CA VAL A 382 -3.83 -18.55 -10.66
C VAL A 382 -3.02 -18.41 -11.95
N VAL A 383 -3.47 -17.63 -12.92
CA VAL A 383 -2.73 -17.36 -14.16
C VAL A 383 -1.39 -16.67 -13.87
N ILE A 384 -1.38 -15.67 -13.01
CA ILE A 384 -0.14 -14.98 -12.60
C ILE A 384 0.81 -15.94 -11.85
N ALA A 385 0.30 -16.75 -10.91
CA ALA A 385 1.11 -17.73 -10.20
C ALA A 385 1.74 -18.76 -11.16
N LEU A 386 1.00 -19.19 -12.17
CA LEU A 386 1.51 -20.10 -13.21
C LEU A 386 2.50 -19.42 -14.17
N GLY A 387 2.62 -18.10 -14.14
CA GLY A 387 3.64 -17.34 -14.87
C GLY A 387 5.07 -17.70 -14.51
N TYR A 388 5.31 -18.27 -13.33
CA TYR A 388 6.62 -18.79 -12.90
C TYR A 388 6.87 -20.24 -13.34
N SER A 389 5.91 -20.91 -13.96
CA SER A 389 5.98 -22.32 -14.34
C SER A 389 5.42 -22.61 -15.73
N LYS A 390 4.10 -22.89 -15.82
CA LYS A 390 3.45 -23.32 -17.08
C LYS A 390 3.37 -22.20 -18.14
N PHE A 391 3.21 -20.96 -17.69
CA PHE A 391 3.11 -19.78 -18.54
C PHE A 391 4.37 -18.90 -18.41
N TYR A 392 5.53 -19.55 -18.18
CA TYR A 392 6.79 -18.84 -18.03
C TYR A 392 7.11 -18.01 -19.27
N ILE A 393 7.29 -16.73 -19.07
CA ILE A 393 7.68 -15.77 -20.10
C ILE A 393 8.58 -14.71 -19.49
N GLU A 394 9.68 -14.39 -20.15
CA GLU A 394 10.55 -13.27 -19.79
C GLU A 394 10.35 -12.13 -20.77
N LEU A 395 10.02 -10.97 -20.22
CA LEU A 395 9.77 -9.76 -21.00
C LEU A 395 10.75 -8.66 -20.60
N PRO A 396 11.44 -8.04 -21.56
CA PRO A 396 12.21 -6.84 -21.28
C PRO A 396 11.24 -5.69 -20.98
N LEU A 397 11.41 -5.09 -19.80
CA LEU A 397 10.62 -3.94 -19.39
C LEU A 397 11.30 -2.64 -19.82
N PRO A 398 10.56 -1.55 -20.06
CA PRO A 398 11.14 -0.28 -20.52
C PRO A 398 12.18 0.33 -19.57
N ASN A 399 12.11 0.01 -18.27
CA ASN A 399 13.11 0.42 -17.28
C ASN A 399 14.42 -0.39 -17.34
N GLY A 400 14.56 -1.29 -18.33
CA GLY A 400 15.76 -2.12 -18.55
C GLY A 400 15.82 -3.41 -17.72
N SER A 401 14.85 -3.67 -16.85
CA SER A 401 14.75 -4.95 -16.13
C SER A 401 14.10 -6.04 -17.00
N ILE A 402 14.40 -7.30 -16.67
CA ILE A 402 13.69 -8.45 -17.23
C ILE A 402 12.69 -8.88 -16.18
N GLY A 403 11.43 -8.99 -16.55
CA GLY A 403 10.35 -9.37 -15.66
C GLY A 403 9.49 -10.50 -16.21
N GLN A 404 8.80 -11.17 -15.32
CA GLN A 404 7.80 -12.18 -15.63
C GLN A 404 6.40 -11.55 -15.59
N LEU A 405 5.36 -12.36 -15.71
CA LEU A 405 3.99 -11.86 -15.80
C LEU A 405 3.56 -11.02 -14.58
N LEU A 406 4.00 -11.39 -13.36
CA LEU A 406 3.78 -10.61 -12.15
C LEU A 406 4.46 -9.25 -12.25
N ASP A 407 5.75 -9.24 -12.62
CA ASP A 407 6.55 -8.03 -12.73
C ASP A 407 6.00 -7.07 -13.79
N LEU A 408 5.46 -7.62 -14.88
CA LEU A 408 4.77 -6.83 -15.92
C LEU A 408 3.52 -6.14 -15.36
N MET A 409 2.68 -6.84 -14.59
CA MET A 409 1.48 -6.25 -13.99
C MET A 409 1.85 -5.16 -12.98
N ASP A 410 2.86 -5.42 -12.15
CA ASP A 410 3.39 -4.46 -11.18
C ASP A 410 3.97 -3.22 -11.89
N TYR A 411 4.78 -3.43 -12.93
CA TYR A 411 5.36 -2.34 -13.71
C TYR A 411 4.29 -1.45 -14.35
N ILE A 412 3.30 -2.05 -15.02
CA ILE A 412 2.21 -1.29 -15.67
C ILE A 412 1.43 -0.49 -14.64
N SER A 413 1.03 -1.11 -13.54
CA SER A 413 0.21 -0.45 -12.51
C SER A 413 0.99 0.59 -11.73
N ASN A 414 2.10 0.21 -11.11
CA ASN A 414 2.80 1.04 -10.14
C ASN A 414 3.82 1.98 -10.78
N SER A 415 4.62 1.48 -11.73
CA SER A 415 5.70 2.30 -12.29
C SER A 415 5.23 3.23 -13.40
N PHE A 416 4.23 2.80 -14.20
CA PHE A 416 3.76 3.57 -15.35
C PHE A 416 2.46 4.34 -15.08
N MET A 417 1.37 3.61 -14.71
CA MET A 417 0.04 4.23 -14.60
C MET A 417 -0.06 5.20 -13.41
N MET A 418 0.42 4.82 -12.23
CA MET A 418 0.23 5.64 -11.04
C MET A 418 0.89 7.02 -11.14
N PRO A 419 2.18 7.18 -11.55
CA PRO A 419 2.77 8.51 -11.76
C PRO A 419 2.01 9.34 -12.80
N PHE A 420 1.57 8.72 -13.89
CA PHE A 420 0.80 9.39 -14.94
C PHE A 420 -0.55 9.90 -14.42
N ILE A 421 -1.30 9.07 -13.71
CA ILE A 421 -2.58 9.42 -13.09
C ILE A 421 -2.40 10.55 -12.07
N SER A 422 -1.37 10.44 -11.21
CA SER A 422 -1.08 11.44 -10.19
C SER A 422 -0.75 12.81 -10.79
N MET A 423 0.05 12.81 -11.86
CA MET A 423 0.34 14.03 -12.63
C MET A 423 -0.94 14.69 -13.14
N LEU A 424 -1.79 13.89 -13.82
CA LEU A 424 -3.05 14.40 -14.37
C LEU A 424 -4.03 14.85 -13.28
N SER A 425 -4.10 14.12 -12.16
CA SER A 425 -4.92 14.51 -11.00
C SER A 425 -4.45 15.84 -10.40
N ALA A 426 -3.13 16.01 -10.27
CA ALA A 426 -2.55 17.26 -9.78
C ALA A 426 -2.82 18.43 -10.75
N ILE A 427 -2.74 18.20 -12.06
CA ILE A 427 -3.12 19.22 -13.06
C ILE A 427 -4.61 19.57 -12.96
N LEU A 428 -5.48 18.56 -12.85
CA LEU A 428 -6.91 18.78 -12.68
C LEU A 428 -7.21 19.63 -11.45
N ILE A 429 -6.63 19.29 -10.30
CA ILE A 429 -6.85 20.00 -9.03
C ILE A 429 -6.18 21.38 -9.06
N GLY A 430 -4.93 21.45 -9.51
CA GLY A 430 -4.13 22.67 -9.44
C GLY A 430 -4.54 23.75 -10.42
N TRP A 431 -5.02 23.36 -11.61
CA TRP A 431 -5.20 24.29 -12.74
C TRP A 431 -6.60 24.32 -13.33
N VAL A 432 -7.39 23.25 -13.23
CA VAL A 432 -8.73 23.18 -13.84
C VAL A 432 -9.83 23.48 -12.83
N VAL A 433 -9.83 22.79 -11.71
CA VAL A 433 -10.86 22.95 -10.65
C VAL A 433 -10.43 24.00 -9.63
N GLY A 434 -9.15 24.14 -9.40
CA GLY A 434 -8.54 25.01 -8.39
C GLY A 434 -8.30 24.30 -7.05
N PRO A 435 -7.13 24.56 -6.40
CA PRO A 435 -6.77 23.92 -5.13
C PRO A 435 -7.77 24.21 -4.00
N ASP A 436 -8.47 25.34 -4.09
CA ASP A 436 -9.45 25.75 -3.08
C ASP A 436 -10.63 24.80 -2.99
N TRP A 437 -10.93 24.08 -4.06
CA TRP A 437 -11.95 23.03 -4.06
C TRP A 437 -11.66 21.92 -3.02
N ILE A 438 -10.39 21.56 -2.86
CA ILE A 438 -9.95 20.61 -1.82
C ILE A 438 -9.88 21.29 -0.45
N VAL A 439 -9.31 22.50 -0.40
CA VAL A 439 -9.14 23.28 0.84
C VAL A 439 -10.48 23.47 1.55
N GLU A 440 -11.54 23.85 0.84
CA GLU A 440 -12.90 24.00 1.37
C GLU A 440 -13.41 22.71 2.04
N GLU A 441 -13.09 21.56 1.47
CA GLU A 441 -13.51 20.28 2.05
C GLU A 441 -12.72 19.94 3.31
N VAL A 442 -11.43 20.24 3.34
CA VAL A 442 -10.61 20.03 4.56
C VAL A 442 -11.03 20.98 5.67
N GLU A 443 -11.33 22.24 5.33
CA GLU A 443 -11.80 23.28 6.29
C GLU A 443 -13.30 23.16 6.64
N TYR A 444 -14.02 22.17 6.11
CA TYR A 444 -15.43 21.97 6.38
C TYR A 444 -15.73 21.89 7.88
N GLY A 445 -16.75 22.64 8.32
CA GLY A 445 -17.15 22.72 9.73
C GLY A 445 -16.25 23.64 10.58
N GLY A 446 -15.52 24.57 9.97
CA GLY A 446 -14.66 25.55 10.66
C GLY A 446 -13.30 25.00 11.11
N ARG A 447 -12.88 23.86 10.55
CA ARG A 447 -11.57 23.27 10.86
C ARG A 447 -10.42 24.06 10.26
N LYS A 448 -9.25 24.02 10.92
CA LYS A 448 -8.05 24.72 10.44
C LYS A 448 -7.22 23.77 9.55
N PHE A 449 -6.85 24.25 8.38
CA PHE A 449 -5.90 23.60 7.50
C PHE A 449 -4.53 24.33 7.59
N GLY A 450 -3.71 23.95 8.58
CA GLY A 450 -2.45 24.64 8.89
C GLY A 450 -1.45 24.65 7.73
N LEU A 451 -1.40 23.58 6.93
CA LEU A 451 -0.48 23.44 5.77
C LEU A 451 -1.10 23.88 4.43
N LYS A 452 -2.16 24.67 4.45
CA LYS A 452 -2.88 25.17 3.26
C LYS A 452 -1.97 25.82 2.21
N GLY A 453 -1.02 26.67 2.65
CA GLY A 453 -0.06 27.30 1.73
C GLY A 453 0.86 26.28 1.04
N LEU A 454 1.40 25.35 1.81
CA LEU A 454 2.23 24.25 1.29
C LEU A 454 1.42 23.40 0.30
N TYR A 455 0.22 22.98 0.67
CA TYR A 455 -0.67 22.19 -0.19
C TYR A 455 -0.89 22.86 -1.56
N ARG A 456 -1.21 24.16 -1.59
CA ARG A 456 -1.45 24.91 -2.83
C ARG A 456 -0.23 24.95 -3.75
N VAL A 457 0.96 25.17 -3.17
CA VAL A 457 2.21 25.21 -3.94
C VAL A 457 2.55 23.83 -4.47
N MET A 458 2.46 22.82 -3.60
CA MET A 458 2.78 21.43 -3.95
C MET A 458 1.87 20.92 -5.07
N ILE A 459 0.54 21.00 -4.92
CA ILE A 459 -0.40 20.43 -5.89
C ILE A 459 -0.38 21.15 -7.23
N LYS A 460 -0.10 22.46 -7.23
CA LYS A 460 -0.15 23.28 -8.44
C LYS A 460 1.15 23.21 -9.25
N TYR A 461 2.30 23.16 -8.59
CA TYR A 461 3.59 23.32 -9.26
C TYR A 461 4.52 22.12 -9.08
N ILE A 462 4.71 21.65 -7.84
CA ILE A 462 5.75 20.69 -7.53
C ILE A 462 5.33 19.28 -7.94
N VAL A 463 4.15 18.83 -7.51
CA VAL A 463 3.65 17.48 -7.78
C VAL A 463 3.56 17.17 -9.28
N PRO A 464 3.00 18.03 -10.15
CA PRO A 464 2.94 17.73 -11.58
C PRO A 464 4.32 17.53 -12.21
N VAL A 465 5.29 18.37 -11.86
CA VAL A 465 6.66 18.31 -12.41
C VAL A 465 7.34 17.03 -11.97
N ILE A 466 7.29 16.71 -10.69
CA ILE A 466 7.91 15.50 -10.14
C ILE A 466 7.28 14.25 -10.74
N MET A 467 5.95 14.19 -10.82
CA MET A 467 5.25 13.04 -11.40
C MET A 467 5.55 12.88 -12.89
N PHE A 468 5.75 13.98 -13.60
CA PHE A 468 6.18 13.92 -14.99
C PHE A 468 7.58 13.32 -15.14
N ILE A 469 8.53 13.73 -14.29
CA ILE A 469 9.88 13.16 -14.28
C ILE A 469 9.84 11.67 -13.95
N LEU A 470 9.10 11.28 -12.89
CA LEU A 470 8.92 9.86 -12.54
C LEU A 470 8.31 9.04 -13.68
N PHE A 471 7.31 9.59 -14.35
CA PHE A 471 6.68 8.94 -15.50
C PHE A 471 7.66 8.74 -16.65
N LEU A 472 8.45 9.76 -17.00
CA LEU A 472 9.47 9.66 -18.07
C LEU A 472 10.58 8.66 -17.73
N THR A 473 11.00 8.63 -16.47
CA THR A 473 12.01 7.67 -16.00
C THR A 473 11.46 6.24 -16.05
N SER A 474 10.22 6.04 -15.57
CA SER A 474 9.58 4.73 -15.64
C SER A 474 9.31 4.27 -17.07
N ALA A 475 9.01 5.18 -17.98
CA ALA A 475 8.85 4.87 -19.41
C ALA A 475 10.16 4.57 -20.14
N GLY A 476 11.32 4.66 -19.46
CA GLY A 476 12.64 4.46 -20.08
C GLY A 476 13.07 5.60 -21.02
N ILE A 477 12.35 6.73 -21.01
CA ILE A 477 12.64 7.91 -21.86
C ILE A 477 13.77 8.74 -21.24
N LEU A 478 13.78 8.85 -19.92
CA LEU A 478 14.76 9.61 -19.16
C LEU A 478 15.62 8.65 -18.31
N ASN A 479 16.91 8.58 -18.62
CA ASN A 479 17.89 7.77 -17.87
C ASN A 479 18.64 8.68 -16.88
N ILE A 480 18.18 8.70 -15.63
CA ILE A 480 18.81 9.44 -14.52
C ILE A 480 19.77 8.53 -13.76
#